data_b8217d2c8a411a4711074b18e330ce30
#
_entry.id   b8217d2c8a411a4711074b18e330ce30
#
_cell.length_a   1.000
_cell.length_b   1.000
_cell.length_c   1.000
_cell.angle_alpha   90.00
_cell.angle_beta   90.00
_cell.angle_gamma   90.00
#
_symmetry.space_group_name_H-M   'P 1'
#
loop_
_entity.id
_entity.type
_entity.pdbx_description
1 polymer ?
#
loop_
_entity_poly.entity_id
_entity_poly.type
_entity_poly.pdbx_seq_one_letter_code
_entity_poly.pdbx_strand_id
1 'polypeptide(L)'
;MVPLLGACAGDSTPDATPEPTFADPELTLGARVYAERCAVCHGSQGDGGVGPAVRSDAVVVNLPDVAEHRAVVANGRNTMPAWGHLLSEQEIDAVVRYQREELGR
;
A
#
# COMPACT_ATOMS: atom_id res chain seq x y z
N MET A 1 -10.44 36.10 -14.64
CA MET A 1 -10.26 35.62 -14.35
C MET A 1 -10.09 34.72 -13.96
N VAL A 2 -9.97 34.12 -13.85
CA VAL A 2 -9.73 33.35 -13.51
C VAL A 2 -9.59 32.47 -12.93
N PRO A 3 -9.55 32.23 -12.58
CA PRO A 3 -9.15 31.49 -11.95
C PRO A 3 -9.57 30.34 -11.92
N LEU A 4 -9.82 29.97 -11.86
CA LEU A 4 -10.22 29.01 -11.80
C LEU A 4 -9.63 28.01 -11.93
N LEU A 5 -8.96 28.02 -12.14
CA LEU A 5 -8.37 27.15 -12.32
C LEU A 5 -8.12 26.36 -11.41
N GLY A 6 -7.74 26.68 -10.84
CA GLY A 6 -7.33 25.91 -9.95
C GLY A 6 -8.04 24.91 -9.66
N ALA A 7 -8.67 25.18 -9.86
CA ALA A 7 -9.38 24.38 -9.45
C ALA A 7 -9.24 23.15 -9.76
N CYS A 8 -9.04 22.93 -10.38
CA CYS A 8 -9.08 21.76 -10.66
C CYS A 8 -8.31 20.96 -10.10
N ALA A 9 -7.73 21.32 -9.98
CA ALA A 9 -7.00 20.55 -9.58
C ALA A 9 -7.36 19.78 -8.64
N GLY A 10 -7.49 19.91 -8.35
CA GLY A 10 -7.71 19.25 -7.50
C GLY A 10 -8.03 18.19 -7.56
N ASP A 11 -8.03 17.98 -7.82
CA ASP A 11 -8.34 17.11 -7.79
C ASP A 11 -8.70 16.33 -7.25
N SER A 12 -8.52 16.56 -7.20
CA SER A 12 -8.75 15.94 -6.52
C SER A 12 -9.51 14.89 -6.33
N THR A 13 -9.21 14.03 -5.75
CA THR A 13 -10.03 13.03 -5.45
C THR A 13 -10.82 13.40 -4.29
N PRO A 14 -11.94 13.80 -4.49
CA PRO A 14 -12.69 14.44 -3.45
C PRO A 14 -13.04 13.54 -2.30
N ASP A 15 -13.21 12.27 -2.57
CA ASP A 15 -13.60 11.38 -1.51
C ASP A 15 -12.43 10.65 -0.92
N ALA A 16 -11.27 11.05 -1.30
CA ALA A 16 -10.11 10.34 -0.84
C ALA A 16 -9.90 10.57 0.64
N THR A 17 -9.77 9.52 1.37
CA THR A 17 -9.28 9.59 2.72
C THR A 17 -7.78 9.82 2.64
N PRO A 18 -7.25 10.81 3.32
CA PRO A 18 -5.83 11.03 3.27
C PRO A 18 -5.08 9.80 3.76
N GLU A 19 -4.07 9.41 3.03
CA GLU A 19 -3.18 8.36 3.50
C GLU A 19 -2.36 8.87 4.66
N PRO A 20 -1.96 7.99 5.56
CA PRO A 20 -1.07 8.41 6.64
C PRO A 20 0.24 8.91 6.09
N THR A 21 0.79 9.91 6.74
CA THR A 21 2.11 10.41 6.44
C THR A 21 3.02 10.16 7.62
N PHE A 22 4.29 9.95 7.33
CA PHE A 22 5.28 9.63 8.33
C PHE A 22 6.49 10.52 8.14
N ALA A 23 7.27 10.69 9.21
CA ALA A 23 8.53 11.40 9.09
C ALA A 23 9.47 10.69 8.13
N ASP A 24 9.38 9.36 8.05
CA ASP A 24 10.17 8.57 7.14
C ASP A 24 9.47 8.55 5.77
N PRO A 25 10.08 9.12 4.73
CA PRO A 25 9.43 9.18 3.42
C PRO A 25 9.17 7.81 2.81
N GLU A 26 9.94 6.79 3.16
CA GLU A 26 9.67 5.46 2.65
C GLU A 26 8.36 4.91 3.20
N LEU A 27 8.08 5.14 4.46
CA LEU A 27 6.81 4.71 5.03
C LEU A 27 5.64 5.46 4.42
N THR A 28 5.80 6.73 4.15
CA THR A 28 4.75 7.51 3.48
C THR A 28 4.50 6.98 2.07
N LEU A 29 5.57 6.66 1.34
CA LEU A 29 5.44 6.06 0.02
C LEU A 29 4.73 4.71 0.12
N GLY A 30 5.09 3.89 1.08
CA GLY A 30 4.47 2.60 1.28
C GLY A 30 2.97 2.71 1.57
N ALA A 31 2.59 3.68 2.38
CA ALA A 31 1.18 3.91 2.69
C ALA A 31 0.41 4.27 1.42
N ARG A 32 0.99 5.11 0.56
CA ARG A 32 0.33 5.49 -0.69
C ARG A 32 0.19 4.30 -1.63
N VAL A 33 1.26 3.53 -1.80
CA VAL A 33 1.20 2.34 -2.66
C VAL A 33 0.16 1.37 -2.14
N TYR A 34 0.11 1.17 -0.83
CA TYR A 34 -0.87 0.27 -0.24
C TYR A 34 -2.29 0.73 -0.54
N ALA A 35 -2.56 2.01 -0.33
CA ALA A 35 -3.90 2.56 -0.56
C ALA A 35 -4.31 2.41 -2.02
N GLU A 36 -3.38 2.58 -2.94
CA GLU A 36 -3.69 2.58 -4.37
C GLU A 36 -3.78 1.17 -4.96
N ARG A 37 -3.01 0.21 -4.42
CA ARG A 37 -2.83 -1.08 -5.09
C ARG A 37 -3.28 -2.27 -4.26
N CYS A 38 -3.30 -2.17 -2.96
CA CYS A 38 -3.45 -3.34 -2.09
C CYS A 38 -4.76 -3.32 -1.32
N ALA A 39 -5.22 -2.14 -0.94
CA ALA A 39 -6.35 -2.02 -0.03
C ALA A 39 -7.64 -2.60 -0.60
N VAL A 40 -7.79 -2.57 -1.92
CA VAL A 40 -9.02 -3.05 -2.55
C VAL A 40 -9.27 -4.53 -2.23
N CYS A 41 -8.23 -5.31 -2.04
CA CYS A 41 -8.37 -6.74 -1.72
C CYS A 41 -8.09 -7.04 -0.26
N HIS A 42 -7.21 -6.27 0.38
CA HIS A 42 -6.75 -6.57 1.73
C HIS A 42 -7.38 -5.69 2.80
N GLY A 43 -8.15 -4.67 2.40
CA GLY A 43 -8.78 -3.75 3.34
C GLY A 43 -7.89 -2.56 3.64
N SER A 44 -8.50 -1.42 3.93
CA SER A 44 -7.73 -0.19 4.16
C SER A 44 -6.84 -0.28 5.40
N GLN A 45 -7.21 -1.09 6.37
CA GLN A 45 -6.43 -1.33 7.57
C GLN A 45 -5.75 -2.70 7.56
N GLY A 46 -5.83 -3.42 6.43
CA GLY A 46 -5.23 -4.72 6.32
C GLY A 46 -5.99 -5.84 6.99
N ASP A 47 -7.25 -5.64 7.29
CA ASP A 47 -8.05 -6.66 8.00
C ASP A 47 -8.45 -7.83 7.13
N GLY A 48 -8.26 -7.71 5.82
CA GLY A 48 -8.66 -8.77 4.90
C GLY A 48 -9.92 -8.41 4.16
N GLY A 49 -10.31 -9.30 3.29
CA GLY A 49 -11.48 -9.13 2.43
C GLY A 49 -11.39 -10.18 1.37
N VAL A 50 -11.23 -9.77 0.12
CA VAL A 50 -10.94 -10.72 -0.95
C VAL A 50 -9.63 -11.45 -0.67
N GLY A 51 -8.62 -10.70 -0.22
CA GLY A 51 -7.35 -11.29 0.18
C GLY A 51 -7.27 -11.48 1.69
N PRO A 52 -6.22 -12.15 2.16
CA PRO A 52 -6.05 -12.38 3.60
C PRO A 52 -5.66 -11.11 4.33
N ALA A 53 -5.73 -11.18 5.66
CA ALA A 53 -5.30 -10.08 6.51
C ALA A 53 -3.78 -9.88 6.36
N VAL A 54 -3.38 -8.62 6.22
CA VAL A 54 -1.97 -8.25 6.08
C VAL A 54 -1.60 -7.12 7.04
N ARG A 55 -2.36 -6.95 8.11
CA ARG A 55 -2.01 -6.02 9.18
C ARG A 55 -0.61 -6.36 9.68
N SER A 56 0.06 -5.37 10.26
CA SER A 56 1.43 -5.59 10.66
C SER A 56 1.57 -6.79 11.62
N ASP A 57 0.61 -6.97 12.53
CA ASP A 57 0.66 -8.08 13.48
C ASP A 57 0.40 -9.43 12.81
N ALA A 58 -0.27 -9.45 11.68
CA ALA A 58 -0.55 -10.70 10.97
C ALA A 58 0.56 -11.03 9.99
N VAL A 59 1.01 -10.04 9.24
CA VAL A 59 1.96 -10.31 8.16
C VAL A 59 3.34 -10.72 8.68
N VAL A 60 3.75 -10.19 9.83
CA VAL A 60 5.04 -10.59 10.39
C VAL A 60 5.02 -12.03 10.90
N VAL A 61 3.84 -12.55 11.22
CA VAL A 61 3.71 -13.94 11.62
C VAL A 61 3.62 -14.87 10.41
N ASN A 62 2.81 -14.47 9.42
CA ASN A 62 2.54 -15.33 8.27
C ASN A 62 3.66 -15.31 7.24
N LEU A 63 4.37 -14.19 7.14
CA LEU A 63 5.50 -14.03 6.23
C LEU A 63 6.65 -13.43 7.03
N PRO A 64 7.28 -14.21 7.91
CA PRO A 64 8.35 -13.65 8.75
C PRO A 64 9.57 -13.20 7.97
N ASP A 65 9.83 -13.83 6.83
CA ASP A 65 10.99 -13.49 6.01
C ASP A 65 10.63 -12.33 5.09
N VAL A 66 11.32 -11.22 5.23
CA VAL A 66 11.08 -10.02 4.40
C VAL A 66 11.27 -10.33 2.93
N ALA A 67 12.27 -11.13 2.58
CA ALA A 67 12.51 -11.47 1.18
C ALA A 67 11.35 -12.27 0.60
N GLU A 68 10.77 -13.16 1.38
CA GLU A 68 9.59 -13.89 0.93
C GLU A 68 8.39 -12.96 0.77
N HIS A 69 8.21 -12.03 1.69
CA HIS A 69 7.13 -11.06 1.60
C HIS A 69 7.28 -10.22 0.33
N ARG A 70 8.51 -9.75 0.05
CA ARG A 70 8.76 -9.02 -1.19
C ARG A 70 8.43 -9.87 -2.41
N ALA A 71 8.81 -11.13 -2.39
CA ALA A 71 8.56 -12.03 -3.53
C ALA A 71 7.07 -12.22 -3.77
N VAL A 72 6.28 -12.32 -2.70
CA VAL A 72 4.82 -12.45 -2.85
C VAL A 72 4.24 -11.21 -3.52
N VAL A 73 4.67 -10.02 -3.12
CA VAL A 73 4.19 -8.79 -3.74
C VAL A 73 4.62 -8.72 -5.20
N ALA A 74 5.87 -9.03 -5.47
CA ALA A 74 6.42 -8.89 -6.83
C ALA A 74 5.85 -9.93 -7.79
N ASN A 75 5.69 -11.17 -7.34
CA ASN A 75 5.36 -12.29 -8.21
C ASN A 75 3.91 -12.72 -8.12
N GLY A 76 3.19 -12.30 -7.09
CA GLY A 76 1.84 -12.73 -6.84
C GLY A 76 1.80 -14.11 -6.20
N ARG A 77 0.62 -14.50 -5.78
CA ARG A 77 0.40 -15.83 -5.19
C ARG A 77 -1.07 -16.16 -5.36
N ASN A 78 -1.35 -17.34 -5.89
CA ASN A 78 -2.73 -17.77 -6.15
C ASN A 78 -3.44 -16.72 -7.02
N THR A 79 -4.51 -16.11 -6.55
CA THR A 79 -5.24 -15.09 -7.33
C THR A 79 -4.70 -13.69 -7.13
N MET A 80 -3.73 -13.50 -6.23
CA MET A 80 -3.12 -12.19 -6.05
C MET A 80 -2.25 -11.85 -7.26
N PRO A 81 -2.45 -10.69 -7.88
CA PRO A 81 -1.66 -10.35 -9.06
C PRO A 81 -0.21 -10.04 -8.70
N ALA A 82 0.64 -10.17 -9.72
CA ALA A 82 2.05 -9.82 -9.58
C ALA A 82 2.23 -8.33 -9.80
N TRP A 83 2.93 -7.67 -8.91
CA TRP A 83 3.13 -6.22 -9.00
C TRP A 83 4.51 -5.83 -9.46
N GLY A 84 5.41 -6.82 -9.64
CA GLY A 84 6.81 -6.52 -9.94
C GLY A 84 7.05 -5.78 -11.23
N HIS A 85 6.14 -5.89 -12.20
CA HIS A 85 6.29 -5.17 -13.47
C HIS A 85 5.54 -3.85 -13.48
N LEU A 86 4.78 -3.53 -12.43
CA LEU A 86 4.02 -2.29 -12.33
C LEU A 86 4.59 -1.35 -11.29
N LEU A 87 5.23 -1.89 -10.26
CA LEU A 87 5.82 -1.11 -9.19
C LEU A 87 7.34 -1.18 -9.29
N SER A 88 8.00 -0.08 -8.98
CA SER A 88 9.46 -0.10 -8.89
C SER A 88 9.89 -0.91 -7.68
N GLU A 89 11.16 -1.31 -7.65
CA GLU A 89 11.70 -2.01 -6.49
C GLU A 89 11.59 -1.15 -5.25
N GLN A 90 11.77 0.16 -5.40
CA GLN A 90 11.64 1.08 -4.28
C GLN A 90 10.21 1.08 -3.74
N GLU A 91 9.22 1.06 -4.63
CA GLU A 91 7.82 1.01 -4.22
C GLU A 91 7.47 -0.30 -3.54
N ILE A 92 8.02 -1.41 -4.04
CA ILE A 92 7.80 -2.71 -3.40
C ILE A 92 8.42 -2.74 -2.01
N ASP A 93 9.67 -2.26 -1.89
CA ASP A 93 10.30 -2.20 -0.57
C ASP A 93 9.49 -1.33 0.38
N ALA A 94 8.99 -0.22 -0.10
CA ALA A 94 8.24 0.72 0.73
C ALA A 94 6.93 0.11 1.22
N VAL A 95 6.18 -0.55 0.34
CA VAL A 95 4.89 -1.10 0.72
C VAL A 95 5.05 -2.31 1.64
N VAL A 96 6.08 -3.12 1.42
CA VAL A 96 6.37 -4.23 2.31
C VAL A 96 6.71 -3.70 3.70
N ARG A 97 7.55 -2.70 3.77
CA ARG A 97 7.92 -2.10 5.04
C ARG A 97 6.72 -1.50 5.76
N TYR A 98 5.88 -0.78 5.02
CA TYR A 98 4.67 -0.19 5.59
C TYR A 98 3.76 -1.26 6.17
N GLN A 99 3.53 -2.34 5.44
CA GLN A 99 2.69 -3.42 5.95
C GLN A 99 3.24 -4.02 7.24
N ARG A 100 4.55 -4.20 7.29
CA ARG A 100 5.16 -4.87 8.43
C ARG A 100 5.25 -3.97 9.66
N GLU A 101 5.37 -2.67 9.47
CA GLU A 101 5.65 -1.77 10.58
C GLU A 101 4.44 -0.96 11.03
N GLU A 102 3.55 -0.60 10.10
CA GLU A 102 2.56 0.42 10.41
C GLU A 102 1.11 0.02 10.11
N LEU A 103 0.88 -0.87 9.16
CA LEU A 103 -0.49 -1.12 8.71
C LEU A 103 -1.35 -1.70 9.82
N GLY A 104 -2.47 -1.03 10.06
CA GLY A 104 -3.42 -1.50 11.06
C GLY A 104 -3.06 -1.15 12.49
N ARG A 105 -2.04 -0.33 12.68
CA ARG A 105 -1.65 0.10 14.03
C ARG A 105 -2.36 1.35 14.47
#